data_b4c8adde3b5174f50329d2b156edc68f
#
_entry.id   b4c8adde3b5174f50329d2b156edc68f
#
_cell.length_a   1.000
_cell.length_b   1.000
_cell.length_c   1.000
_cell.angle_alpha   90.00
_cell.angle_beta   90.00
_cell.angle_gamma   90.00
#
_symmetry.space_group_name_H-M   'P 1'
#
loop_
_entity.id
_entity.type
_entity.pdbx_description
1 polymer ?
#
loop_
_entity_poly.entity_id
_entity_poly.type
_entity_poly.pdbx_seq_one_letter_code
_entity_poly.pdbx_strand_id
1 'polypeptide(L)'
;RVGDAAAIDIERIVALAPDLVVTWPYTVPAQVAQLRSFGIPVYTTDARSPNDITDDVERLATLAGTSAAAAPVVAAMRARMTALEQKRQSARDVRVFSQLDDKPMYTVGKPQLITQALRLCGGVNVFGMVDVAAPLVSVEAVLAARPEAILAGTDHARRPAWLDAWRAWPAVPAVAAGNL
;
A
#
# COMPACT_ATOMS: atom_id res chain seq x y z
N ARG A 1 10.93 -15.53 -14.25
CA ARG A 1 11.14 -14.18 -13.71
C ARG A 1 11.68 -13.30 -14.82
N VAL A 2 11.12 -12.10 -15.00
CA VAL A 2 11.45 -11.14 -16.06
C VAL A 2 12.10 -9.86 -15.53
N GLY A 3 12.77 -9.93 -14.40
CA GLY A 3 13.42 -8.80 -13.75
C GLY A 3 13.05 -8.67 -12.28
N ASP A 4 13.31 -7.50 -11.73
CA ASP A 4 12.99 -7.10 -10.36
C ASP A 4 12.44 -5.65 -10.32
N ALA A 5 12.30 -5.06 -9.13
CA ALA A 5 11.76 -3.71 -8.97
C ALA A 5 12.63 -2.59 -9.58
N ALA A 6 13.94 -2.84 -9.75
CA ALA A 6 14.88 -1.85 -10.28
C ALA A 6 15.04 -1.94 -11.81
N ALA A 7 14.95 -3.16 -12.37
CA ALA A 7 15.14 -3.40 -13.79
C ALA A 7 14.30 -4.56 -14.30
N ILE A 8 13.58 -4.34 -15.40
CA ILE A 8 12.86 -5.39 -16.12
C ILE A 8 13.66 -5.79 -17.37
N ASP A 9 13.64 -7.08 -17.66
CA ASP A 9 14.29 -7.67 -18.84
C ASP A 9 13.32 -7.56 -20.03
N ILE A 10 13.44 -6.48 -20.77
CA ILE A 10 12.58 -6.18 -21.93
C ILE A 10 12.71 -7.25 -23.02
N GLU A 11 13.94 -7.72 -23.32
CA GLU A 11 14.17 -8.72 -24.35
C GLU A 11 13.45 -10.03 -24.02
N ARG A 12 13.52 -10.43 -22.77
CA ARG A 12 12.83 -11.63 -22.30
C ARG A 12 11.31 -11.49 -22.31
N ILE A 13 10.79 -10.30 -22.01
CA ILE A 13 9.34 -10.03 -22.12
C ILE A 13 8.90 -10.13 -23.58
N VAL A 14 9.64 -9.50 -24.50
CA VAL A 14 9.33 -9.57 -25.93
C VAL A 14 9.40 -11.02 -26.44
N ALA A 15 10.40 -11.78 -26.02
CA ALA A 15 10.54 -13.20 -26.40
C ALA A 15 9.37 -14.09 -25.90
N LEU A 16 8.68 -13.68 -24.84
CA LEU A 16 7.49 -14.37 -24.33
C LEU A 16 6.23 -14.07 -25.15
N ALA A 17 6.29 -13.07 -26.05
CA ALA A 17 5.18 -12.62 -26.90
C ALA A 17 3.86 -12.47 -26.12
N PRO A 18 3.81 -11.70 -25.02
CA PRO A 18 2.60 -11.57 -24.20
C PRO A 18 1.53 -10.75 -24.93
N ASP A 19 0.27 -11.12 -24.75
CA ASP A 19 -0.89 -10.34 -25.23
C ASP A 19 -1.10 -9.05 -24.41
N LEU A 20 -0.62 -9.04 -23.16
CA LEU A 20 -0.73 -7.91 -22.25
C LEU A 20 0.42 -7.95 -21.22
N VAL A 21 0.99 -6.78 -20.92
CA VAL A 21 1.87 -6.59 -19.78
C VAL A 21 1.13 -5.76 -18.73
N VAL A 22 1.07 -6.26 -17.50
CA VAL A 22 0.54 -5.51 -16.36
C VAL A 22 1.73 -4.90 -15.61
N THR A 23 1.66 -3.59 -15.39
CA THR A 23 2.68 -2.83 -14.65
C THR A 23 2.06 -2.12 -13.47
N TRP A 24 2.90 -1.63 -12.60
CA TRP A 24 2.47 -0.81 -11.50
C TRP A 24 3.01 0.62 -11.64
N PRO A 25 2.48 1.64 -10.91
CA PRO A 25 2.73 3.06 -11.22
C PRO A 25 4.21 3.48 -11.10
N TYR A 26 4.99 2.72 -10.34
CA TYR A 26 6.43 3.02 -10.13
C TYR A 26 7.35 2.32 -11.12
N THR A 27 6.80 1.58 -12.10
CA THR A 27 7.58 1.05 -13.21
C THR A 27 8.17 2.21 -14.00
N VAL A 28 9.47 2.12 -14.33
CA VAL A 28 10.19 3.18 -15.02
C VAL A 28 9.48 3.57 -16.34
N PRO A 29 9.07 4.84 -16.51
CA PRO A 29 8.29 5.25 -17.68
C PRO A 29 8.94 4.92 -19.04
N ALA A 30 10.28 4.99 -19.13
CA ALA A 30 11.02 4.63 -20.33
C ALA A 30 10.85 3.15 -20.68
N GLN A 31 10.80 2.25 -19.70
CA GLN A 31 10.59 0.82 -19.92
C GLN A 31 9.15 0.54 -20.39
N VAL A 32 8.17 1.24 -19.83
CA VAL A 32 6.77 1.16 -20.30
C VAL A 32 6.65 1.64 -21.74
N ALA A 33 7.30 2.76 -22.08
CA ALA A 33 7.31 3.29 -23.44
C ALA A 33 7.99 2.31 -24.42
N GLN A 34 9.07 1.67 -24.01
CA GLN A 34 9.78 0.67 -24.80
C GLN A 34 8.90 -0.57 -25.06
N LEU A 35 8.19 -1.09 -24.06
CA LEU A 35 7.24 -2.20 -24.27
C LEU A 35 6.16 -1.84 -25.29
N ARG A 36 5.60 -0.63 -25.18
CA ARG A 36 4.61 -0.13 -26.15
C ARG A 36 5.16 0.04 -27.56
N SER A 37 6.45 0.42 -27.71
CA SER A 37 7.09 0.53 -29.03
C SER A 37 7.25 -0.81 -29.76
N PHE A 38 7.26 -1.92 -29.01
CA PHE A 38 7.21 -3.28 -29.56
C PHE A 38 5.77 -3.75 -29.86
N GLY A 39 4.77 -2.87 -29.75
CA GLY A 39 3.37 -3.21 -30.01
C GLY A 39 2.70 -3.98 -28.87
N ILE A 40 3.35 -4.12 -27.70
CA ILE A 40 2.80 -4.86 -26.57
C ILE A 40 1.85 -3.94 -25.80
N PRO A 41 0.57 -4.31 -25.62
CA PRO A 41 -0.35 -3.56 -24.76
C PRO A 41 0.14 -3.53 -23.32
N VAL A 42 0.11 -2.36 -22.67
CA VAL A 42 0.49 -2.22 -21.27
C VAL A 42 -0.67 -1.62 -20.47
N TYR A 43 -1.14 -2.36 -19.48
CA TYR A 43 -2.09 -1.91 -18.47
C TYR A 43 -1.33 -1.56 -17.19
N THR A 44 -1.51 -0.34 -16.69
CA THR A 44 -0.89 0.09 -15.42
C THR A 44 -1.96 0.14 -14.35
N THR A 45 -1.81 -0.66 -13.29
CA THR A 45 -2.65 -0.58 -12.09
C THR A 45 -2.20 0.61 -11.24
N ASP A 46 -3.10 1.33 -10.60
CA ASP A 46 -2.79 2.42 -9.66
C ASP A 46 -3.81 2.42 -8.51
N ALA A 47 -3.82 1.34 -7.74
CA ALA A 47 -4.72 1.21 -6.61
C ALA A 47 -4.28 2.12 -5.46
N ARG A 48 -5.03 3.19 -5.21
CA ARG A 48 -4.83 4.17 -4.13
C ARG A 48 -5.82 3.98 -2.98
N SER A 49 -6.86 3.19 -3.22
CA SER A 49 -7.87 2.82 -2.24
C SER A 49 -8.17 1.32 -2.29
N PRO A 50 -8.76 0.75 -1.24
CA PRO A 50 -9.22 -0.64 -1.28
C PRO A 50 -10.25 -0.92 -2.38
N ASN A 51 -11.07 0.06 -2.76
CA ASN A 51 -12.02 -0.07 -3.86
C ASN A 51 -11.30 -0.17 -5.21
N ASP A 52 -10.21 0.57 -5.41
CA ASP A 52 -9.42 0.49 -6.65
C ASP A 52 -8.86 -0.90 -6.88
N ILE A 53 -8.48 -1.62 -5.80
CA ILE A 53 -8.04 -3.02 -5.91
C ILE A 53 -9.17 -3.88 -6.47
N THR A 54 -10.38 -3.68 -5.97
CA THR A 54 -11.56 -4.44 -6.44
C THR A 54 -11.87 -4.13 -7.90
N ASP A 55 -11.78 -2.87 -8.28
CA ASP A 55 -11.99 -2.42 -9.66
C ASP A 55 -10.89 -2.94 -10.61
N ASP A 56 -9.63 -3.00 -10.15
CA ASP A 56 -8.54 -3.59 -10.93
C ASP A 56 -8.72 -5.10 -11.12
N VAL A 57 -9.18 -5.83 -10.10
CA VAL A 57 -9.54 -7.26 -10.25
C VAL A 57 -10.61 -7.43 -11.33
N GLU A 58 -11.63 -6.58 -11.34
CA GLU A 58 -12.73 -6.62 -12.31
C GLU A 58 -12.24 -6.29 -13.74
N ARG A 59 -11.39 -5.26 -13.89
CA ARG A 59 -10.78 -4.88 -15.16
C ARG A 59 -9.87 -5.97 -15.72
N LEU A 60 -8.98 -6.52 -14.88
CA LEU A 60 -8.07 -7.61 -15.26
C LEU A 60 -8.85 -8.88 -15.64
N ALA A 61 -9.92 -9.19 -14.93
CA ALA A 61 -10.78 -10.31 -15.27
C ALA A 61 -11.49 -10.13 -16.63
N THR A 62 -11.87 -8.89 -16.95
CA THR A 62 -12.44 -8.54 -18.27
C THR A 62 -11.40 -8.72 -19.36
N LEU A 63 -10.18 -8.20 -19.16
CA LEU A 63 -9.08 -8.35 -20.12
C LEU A 63 -8.67 -9.80 -20.34
N ALA A 64 -8.75 -10.64 -19.30
CA ALA A 64 -8.42 -12.07 -19.37
C ALA A 64 -9.61 -12.97 -19.79
N GLY A 65 -10.80 -12.43 -20.06
CA GLY A 65 -11.99 -13.20 -20.38
C GLY A 65 -12.52 -14.05 -19.22
N THR A 66 -12.19 -13.71 -17.96
CA THR A 66 -12.52 -14.47 -16.74
C THR A 66 -13.54 -13.77 -15.83
N SER A 67 -14.32 -12.83 -16.35
CA SER A 67 -15.25 -12.00 -15.57
C SER A 67 -16.26 -12.83 -14.76
N ALA A 68 -16.75 -13.94 -15.29
CA ALA A 68 -17.68 -14.82 -14.58
C ALA A 68 -17.05 -15.45 -13.32
N ALA A 69 -15.77 -15.83 -13.39
CA ALA A 69 -15.04 -16.40 -12.25
C ALA A 69 -14.69 -15.30 -11.21
N ALA A 70 -14.41 -14.08 -11.65
CA ALA A 70 -14.08 -12.97 -10.78
C ALA A 70 -15.29 -12.36 -10.05
N ALA A 71 -16.49 -12.40 -10.66
CA ALA A 71 -17.68 -11.76 -10.11
C ALA A 71 -17.98 -12.11 -8.63
N PRO A 72 -17.98 -13.37 -8.18
CA PRO A 72 -18.20 -13.69 -6.78
C PRO A 72 -17.10 -13.18 -5.85
N VAL A 73 -15.84 -13.15 -6.33
CA VAL A 73 -14.69 -12.62 -5.56
C VAL A 73 -14.84 -11.12 -5.37
N VAL A 74 -15.13 -10.38 -6.45
CA VAL A 74 -15.36 -8.94 -6.44
C VAL A 74 -16.53 -8.58 -5.50
N ALA A 75 -17.65 -9.31 -5.60
CA ALA A 75 -18.80 -9.11 -4.71
C ALA A 75 -18.44 -9.33 -3.24
N ALA A 76 -17.70 -10.39 -2.92
CA ALA A 76 -17.25 -10.68 -1.56
C ALA A 76 -16.29 -9.60 -1.02
N MET A 77 -15.36 -9.10 -1.85
CA MET A 77 -14.46 -8.00 -1.49
C MET A 77 -15.25 -6.72 -1.17
N ARG A 78 -16.17 -6.31 -2.05
CA ARG A 78 -17.03 -5.13 -1.83
C ARG A 78 -17.88 -5.26 -0.57
N ALA A 79 -18.50 -6.42 -0.34
CA ALA A 79 -19.27 -6.67 0.88
C ALA A 79 -18.41 -6.56 2.14
N ARG A 80 -17.16 -7.06 2.10
CA ARG A 80 -16.23 -6.95 3.22
C ARG A 80 -15.84 -5.49 3.50
N MET A 81 -15.59 -4.68 2.45
CA MET A 81 -15.29 -3.24 2.64
C MET A 81 -16.46 -2.51 3.27
N THR A 82 -17.67 -2.73 2.78
CA THR A 82 -18.90 -2.15 3.36
C THR A 82 -19.08 -2.55 4.83
N ALA A 83 -18.85 -3.81 5.18
CA ALA A 83 -18.95 -4.26 6.57
C ALA A 83 -17.90 -3.60 7.49
N LEU A 84 -16.67 -3.39 6.99
CA LEU A 84 -15.63 -2.67 7.73
C LEU A 84 -16.01 -1.19 7.95
N GLU A 85 -16.52 -0.53 6.91
CA GLU A 85 -17.00 0.86 7.00
C GLU A 85 -18.13 1.01 8.02
N GLN A 86 -19.10 0.10 8.00
CA GLN A 86 -20.21 0.08 8.98
C GLN A 86 -19.69 -0.10 10.40
N LYS A 87 -18.77 -1.06 10.60
CA LYS A 87 -18.15 -1.31 11.91
C LYS A 87 -17.37 -0.10 12.42
N ARG A 88 -16.71 0.63 11.51
CA ARG A 88 -15.96 1.83 11.85
C ARG A 88 -16.84 2.96 12.37
N GLN A 89 -18.07 3.13 11.87
CA GLN A 89 -18.97 4.24 12.27
C GLN A 89 -19.23 4.31 13.77
N SER A 90 -19.14 3.19 14.48
CA SER A 90 -19.32 3.11 15.94
C SER A 90 -18.02 3.17 16.74
N ALA A 91 -16.85 3.21 16.09
CA ALA A 91 -15.55 3.22 16.71
C ALA A 91 -14.95 4.63 16.77
N ARG A 92 -14.20 4.94 17.85
CA ARG A 92 -13.42 6.17 17.90
C ARG A 92 -12.24 6.10 16.92
N ASP A 93 -11.81 7.25 16.45
CA ASP A 93 -10.58 7.37 15.68
C ASP A 93 -9.34 7.11 16.58
N VAL A 94 -8.37 6.36 16.04
CA VAL A 94 -7.08 6.07 16.68
C VAL A 94 -5.97 6.71 15.87
N ARG A 95 -5.14 7.53 16.50
CA ARG A 95 -3.99 8.15 15.84
C ARG A 95 -2.88 7.14 15.59
N VAL A 96 -2.54 6.89 14.33
CA VAL A 96 -1.62 5.82 13.93
C VAL A 96 -0.40 6.40 13.22
N PHE A 97 0.78 6.00 13.64
CA PHE A 97 2.02 6.15 12.90
C PHE A 97 2.34 4.82 12.20
N SER A 98 2.49 4.85 10.90
CA SER A 98 2.91 3.68 10.12
C SER A 98 4.36 3.86 9.69
N GLN A 99 5.27 3.09 10.29
CA GLN A 99 6.70 3.12 9.98
C GLN A 99 7.02 2.04 8.96
N LEU A 100 7.62 2.44 7.84
CA LEU A 100 8.02 1.52 6.77
C LEU A 100 9.44 1.00 6.97
N ASP A 101 10.34 1.87 7.44
CA ASP A 101 11.75 1.54 7.66
C ASP A 101 12.31 2.40 8.81
N ASP A 102 13.47 2.04 9.37
CA ASP A 102 14.11 2.77 10.47
C ASP A 102 15.31 3.63 10.04
N LYS A 103 16.00 3.26 8.96
CA LYS A 103 17.24 3.95 8.53
C LYS A 103 17.37 4.01 6.99
N PRO A 104 16.90 5.10 6.38
CA PRO A 104 16.21 6.25 6.97
C PRO A 104 14.75 5.93 7.33
N MET A 105 14.21 6.68 8.31
CA MET A 105 12.84 6.44 8.77
C MET A 105 11.82 6.99 7.79
N TYR A 106 11.13 6.07 7.11
CA TYR A 106 10.03 6.37 6.21
C TYR A 106 8.68 6.09 6.85
N THR A 107 7.69 6.88 6.49
CA THR A 107 6.28 6.66 6.82
C THR A 107 5.43 6.65 5.55
N VAL A 108 4.13 6.52 5.70
CA VAL A 108 3.16 6.59 4.61
C VAL A 108 2.46 7.96 4.62
N GLY A 109 2.33 8.56 3.46
CA GLY A 109 1.60 9.82 3.28
C GLY A 109 0.21 9.63 2.68
N LYS A 110 -0.38 10.76 2.24
CA LYS A 110 -1.74 10.82 1.71
C LYS A 110 -2.02 9.88 0.53
N PRO A 111 -1.17 9.81 -0.52
CA PRO A 111 -1.49 9.03 -1.72
C PRO A 111 -1.26 7.52 -1.56
N GLN A 112 -0.98 7.03 -0.34
CA GLN A 112 -0.73 5.62 -0.09
C GLN A 112 -2.00 4.84 0.26
N LEU A 113 -2.13 3.65 -0.34
CA LEU A 113 -3.17 2.68 -0.03
C LEU A 113 -3.27 2.38 1.49
N ILE A 114 -2.12 2.29 2.17
CA ILE A 114 -2.04 2.04 3.62
C ILE A 114 -2.81 3.11 4.40
N THR A 115 -2.72 4.39 4.01
CA THR A 115 -3.48 5.47 4.66
C THR A 115 -5.00 5.25 4.55
N GLN A 116 -5.47 4.78 3.39
CA GLN A 116 -6.90 4.47 3.20
C GLN A 116 -7.32 3.19 3.95
N ALA A 117 -6.46 2.18 3.98
CA ALA A 117 -6.70 0.94 4.74
C ALA A 117 -6.77 1.22 6.26
N LEU A 118 -5.89 2.06 6.78
CA LEU A 118 -5.97 2.52 8.17
C LEU A 118 -7.31 3.18 8.47
N ARG A 119 -7.77 4.06 7.58
CA ARG A 119 -9.05 4.76 7.72
C ARG A 119 -10.24 3.80 7.78
N LEU A 120 -10.24 2.74 6.97
CA LEU A 120 -11.26 1.68 7.04
C LEU A 120 -11.29 0.97 8.39
N CYS A 121 -10.14 0.88 9.07
CA CYS A 121 -10.01 0.26 10.39
C CYS A 121 -10.21 1.24 11.56
N GLY A 122 -10.59 2.51 11.30
CA GLY A 122 -10.71 3.54 12.34
C GLY A 122 -9.38 4.19 12.73
N GLY A 123 -8.31 3.95 11.96
CA GLY A 123 -7.02 4.60 12.13
C GLY A 123 -6.94 5.94 11.40
N VAL A 124 -6.40 6.94 12.06
CA VAL A 124 -6.04 8.23 11.45
C VAL A 124 -4.52 8.28 11.33
N ASN A 125 -4.03 8.19 10.10
CA ASN A 125 -2.60 8.33 9.83
C ASN A 125 -2.14 9.73 10.24
N VAL A 126 -1.20 9.83 11.19
CA VAL A 126 -0.71 11.12 11.70
C VAL A 126 0.08 11.93 10.66
N PHE A 127 0.52 11.29 9.57
CA PHE A 127 1.15 11.93 8.41
C PHE A 127 0.27 11.85 7.15
N GLY A 128 -0.99 11.52 7.29
CA GLY A 128 -1.95 11.34 6.19
C GLY A 128 -2.29 12.60 5.39
N MET A 129 -1.79 13.78 5.80
CA MET A 129 -1.94 15.03 5.04
C MET A 129 -0.71 15.35 4.16
N VAL A 130 0.40 14.62 4.33
CA VAL A 130 1.61 14.82 3.54
C VAL A 130 1.40 14.27 2.14
N ASP A 131 1.54 15.13 1.13
CA ASP A 131 1.26 14.80 -0.28
C ASP A 131 2.48 14.13 -0.97
N VAL A 132 3.12 13.23 -0.26
CA VAL A 132 4.22 12.37 -0.72
C VAL A 132 3.89 10.94 -0.30
N ALA A 133 4.10 9.97 -1.20
CA ALA A 133 3.72 8.58 -0.94
C ALA A 133 4.47 7.97 0.26
N ALA A 134 5.79 8.19 0.32
CA ALA A 134 6.66 7.70 1.39
C ALA A 134 7.57 8.83 1.87
N PRO A 135 7.07 9.75 2.72
CA PRO A 135 7.89 10.84 3.24
C PRO A 135 8.89 10.35 4.29
N LEU A 136 10.06 11.00 4.32
CA LEU A 136 11.01 10.91 5.42
C LEU A 136 10.47 11.69 6.62
N VAL A 137 10.60 11.12 7.82
CA VAL A 137 10.21 11.78 9.07
C VAL A 137 11.29 11.64 10.12
N SER A 138 11.36 12.59 11.03
CA SER A 138 12.23 12.52 12.19
C SER A 138 11.50 11.95 13.42
N VAL A 139 12.26 11.48 14.41
CA VAL A 139 11.70 11.03 15.68
C VAL A 139 10.92 12.16 16.36
N GLU A 140 11.43 13.40 16.32
CA GLU A 140 10.77 14.57 16.92
C GLU A 140 9.40 14.84 16.28
N ALA A 141 9.28 14.69 14.96
CA ALA A 141 8.01 14.83 14.26
C ALA A 141 6.98 13.77 14.72
N VAL A 142 7.43 12.53 14.94
CA VAL A 142 6.56 11.45 15.46
C VAL A 142 6.16 11.73 16.91
N LEU A 143 7.11 12.20 17.76
CA LEU A 143 6.82 12.58 19.14
C LEU A 143 5.78 13.70 19.21
N ALA A 144 5.92 14.73 18.36
CA ALA A 144 4.97 15.84 18.26
C ALA A 144 3.59 15.38 17.76
N ALA A 145 3.56 14.38 16.86
CA ALA A 145 2.33 13.80 16.34
C ALA A 145 1.58 12.94 17.37
N ARG A 146 2.22 12.52 18.49
CA ARG A 146 1.61 11.75 19.59
C ARG A 146 0.74 10.58 19.11
N PRO A 147 1.25 9.60 18.38
CA PRO A 147 0.46 8.46 17.93
C PRO A 147 -0.01 7.60 19.13
N GLU A 148 -1.20 6.99 18.99
CA GLU A 148 -1.79 6.05 19.97
C GLU A 148 -1.46 4.59 19.58
N ALA A 149 -1.03 4.36 18.34
CA ALA A 149 -0.50 3.09 17.86
C ALA A 149 0.64 3.33 16.86
N ILE A 150 1.65 2.45 16.88
CA ILE A 150 2.74 2.43 15.90
C ILE A 150 2.69 1.10 15.18
N LEU A 151 2.54 1.14 13.87
CA LEU A 151 2.54 -0.02 13.00
C LEU A 151 3.86 -0.08 12.22
N ALA A 152 4.42 -1.28 12.11
CA ALA A 152 5.60 -1.53 11.30
C ALA A 152 5.23 -2.33 10.04
N GLY A 153 5.67 -1.83 8.88
CA GLY A 153 5.69 -2.62 7.65
C GLY A 153 6.89 -3.57 7.67
N THR A 154 6.70 -4.83 7.28
CA THR A 154 7.81 -5.79 7.17
C THR A 154 7.50 -6.82 6.09
N ASP A 155 8.54 -7.22 5.36
CA ASP A 155 8.48 -8.29 4.34
C ASP A 155 8.40 -9.68 4.97
N HIS A 156 8.58 -9.78 6.27
CA HIS A 156 8.62 -11.03 7.00
C HIS A 156 7.52 -11.05 8.07
N ALA A 157 6.97 -12.23 8.35
CA ALA A 157 5.97 -12.44 9.40
C ALA A 157 6.48 -12.15 10.83
N ARG A 158 7.70 -11.65 10.97
CA ARG A 158 8.33 -11.33 12.25
C ARG A 158 8.28 -9.84 12.51
N ARG A 159 7.92 -9.50 13.73
CA ARG A 159 7.99 -8.13 14.25
C ARG A 159 9.43 -7.60 14.11
N PRO A 160 9.65 -6.44 13.47
CA PRO A 160 10.99 -5.92 13.30
C PRO A 160 11.57 -5.45 14.65
N ALA A 161 12.85 -5.82 14.90
CA ALA A 161 13.50 -5.49 16.17
C ALA A 161 13.62 -3.98 16.40
N TRP A 162 13.76 -3.19 15.33
CA TRP A 162 13.86 -1.72 15.44
C TRP A 162 12.57 -1.06 15.98
N LEU A 163 11.42 -1.73 15.97
CA LEU A 163 10.19 -1.21 16.58
C LEU A 163 10.34 -1.06 18.11
N ASP A 164 11.20 -1.87 18.75
CA ASP A 164 11.48 -1.77 20.18
C ASP A 164 12.24 -0.49 20.57
N ALA A 165 12.88 0.19 19.61
CA ALA A 165 13.55 1.47 19.88
C ALA A 165 12.56 2.54 20.38
N TRP A 166 11.28 2.45 20.03
CA TRP A 166 10.24 3.36 20.52
C TRP A 166 10.04 3.28 22.03
N ARG A 167 10.42 2.19 22.68
CA ARG A 167 10.36 2.04 24.15
C ARG A 167 11.18 3.06 24.92
N ALA A 168 12.18 3.69 24.24
CA ALA A 168 12.94 4.81 24.80
C ALA A 168 12.09 6.09 25.01
N TRP A 169 10.87 6.12 24.46
CA TRP A 169 9.99 7.30 24.48
C TRP A 169 8.66 7.00 25.19
N PRO A 170 8.68 6.78 26.53
CA PRO A 170 7.49 6.35 27.27
C PRO A 170 6.35 7.39 27.30
N ALA A 171 6.66 8.65 26.98
CA ALA A 171 5.66 9.72 26.88
C ALA A 171 4.80 9.63 25.59
N VAL A 172 5.17 8.79 24.61
CA VAL A 172 4.35 8.55 23.42
C VAL A 172 3.15 7.66 23.81
N PRO A 173 1.91 8.06 23.51
CA PRO A 173 0.72 7.29 23.92
C PRO A 173 0.76 5.82 23.46
N ALA A 174 1.26 5.55 22.25
CA ALA A 174 1.42 4.20 21.74
C ALA A 174 2.35 3.33 22.61
N VAL A 175 3.44 3.91 23.11
CA VAL A 175 4.42 3.22 23.97
C VAL A 175 3.82 2.98 25.34
N ALA A 176 3.20 4.00 25.93
CA ALA A 176 2.56 3.92 27.23
C ALA A 176 1.45 2.84 27.26
N ALA A 177 0.73 2.66 26.16
CA ALA A 177 -0.35 1.68 26.01
C ALA A 177 0.13 0.30 25.53
N GLY A 178 1.41 0.15 25.15
CA GLY A 178 1.93 -1.11 24.58
C GLY A 178 1.46 -1.41 23.17
N ASN A 179 1.03 -0.40 22.42
CA ASN A 179 0.51 -0.51 21.03
C ASN A 179 1.62 -0.35 20.00
N LEU A 180 2.59 -1.28 19.99
CA LEU A 180 3.73 -1.32 19.08
C LEU A 180 3.70 -2.59 18.20
#